data_48e5584da41a7de1f0c81af03cd19099
#
_entry.id   48e5584da41a7de1f0c81af03cd19099
#
_cell.length_a   1.000
_cell.length_b   1.000
_cell.length_c   1.000
_cell.angle_alpha   90.00
_cell.angle_beta   90.00
_cell.angle_gamma   90.00
#
_symmetry.space_group_name_H-M   'P 1'
#
loop_
_entity.id
_entity.type
_entity.pdbx_description
1 polymer ?
#
loop_
_entity_poly.entity_id
_entity_poly.type
_entity_poly.pdbx_seq_one_letter_code
_entity_poly.pdbx_strand_id
1 'polypeptide(L)'
;GTEFIGTLEDDVIIKTIFDLEQFIGQEIHWVTGKTFDDVIKRGKRANGDTAIYLPNPTMRFCTTEMKLKPIFKWWQKTINKPVEMRIGFRANEMRRAKTMNDKLNSNNLLEYKSIVGKSKNGKRNKWKNIEWQKPAFPLITDVIYKDNIINYWNNKPVKFAVHNNCVGCFHREIHMLKHMSEKHTSKFDWFVKQEEQSRKTYNDRSWNLKMDYSKIKSWNRQGQIFTDDDFTECDSGYCGL
;
A
#
# COMPACT_ATOMS: atom_id res chain seq x y z
N GLY A 1 8.14 -12.57 20.16
CA GLY A 1 7.12 -11.59 19.78
C GLY A 1 6.02 -12.27 18.97
N THR A 2 4.79 -11.87 19.17
CA THR A 2 3.64 -12.35 18.39
C THR A 2 3.65 -11.71 17.01
N GLU A 3 3.70 -12.52 15.94
CA GLU A 3 3.57 -12.08 14.57
C GLU A 3 2.07 -12.06 14.18
N PHE A 4 1.61 -10.98 13.56
CA PHE A 4 0.24 -10.92 13.04
C PHE A 4 0.13 -11.79 11.77
N ILE A 5 -0.65 -12.86 11.87
CA ILE A 5 -0.91 -13.79 10.77
C ILE A 5 -1.93 -13.18 9.80
N GLY A 6 -1.73 -13.41 8.49
CA GLY A 6 -2.66 -12.97 7.46
C GLY A 6 -2.41 -11.56 6.92
N THR A 7 -1.39 -10.87 7.38
CA THR A 7 -0.95 -9.58 6.84
C THR A 7 0.51 -9.64 6.39
N LEU A 8 0.84 -8.92 5.33
CA LEU A 8 2.21 -8.71 4.83
C LEU A 8 2.80 -7.36 5.24
N GLU A 9 2.07 -6.60 6.06
CA GLU A 9 2.57 -5.37 6.68
C GLU A 9 3.54 -5.70 7.84
N ASP A 10 4.39 -4.73 8.22
CA ASP A 10 5.16 -4.81 9.46
C ASP A 10 4.19 -4.81 10.65
N ASP A 11 4.42 -5.67 11.63
CA ASP A 11 3.57 -5.81 12.83
C ASP A 11 3.50 -4.52 13.64
N VAL A 12 4.57 -3.71 13.61
CA VAL A 12 4.58 -2.39 14.27
C VAL A 12 3.51 -1.49 13.68
N ILE A 13 3.23 -1.54 12.36
CA ILE A 13 2.18 -0.73 11.74
C ILE A 13 0.81 -1.06 12.33
N ILE A 14 0.52 -2.35 12.51
CA ILE A 14 -0.75 -2.79 13.09
C ILE A 14 -0.86 -2.34 14.56
N LYS A 15 0.21 -2.53 15.33
CA LYS A 15 0.27 -2.05 16.73
C LYS A 15 0.10 -0.54 16.83
N THR A 16 0.77 0.21 15.95
CA THR A 16 0.62 1.68 15.90
C THR A 16 -0.84 2.11 15.80
N ILE A 17 -1.66 1.40 15.00
CA ILE A 17 -3.07 1.75 14.83
C ILE A 17 -3.85 1.50 16.13
N PHE A 18 -3.61 0.40 16.83
CA PHE A 18 -4.23 0.13 18.15
C PHE A 18 -3.79 1.14 19.20
N ASP A 19 -2.48 1.42 19.27
CA ASP A 19 -1.95 2.41 20.22
C ASP A 19 -2.53 3.81 19.93
N LEU A 20 -2.68 4.15 18.64
CA LEU A 20 -3.24 5.42 18.21
C LEU A 20 -4.73 5.53 18.59
N GLU A 21 -5.51 4.46 18.37
CA GLU A 21 -6.92 4.39 18.75
C GLU A 21 -7.10 4.66 20.23
N GLN A 22 -6.28 4.03 21.07
CA GLN A 22 -6.30 4.25 22.53
C GLN A 22 -5.86 5.68 22.90
N PHE A 23 -4.82 6.18 22.23
CA PHE A 23 -4.29 7.52 22.51
C PHE A 23 -5.27 8.64 22.16
N ILE A 24 -5.97 8.53 21.05
CA ILE A 24 -6.97 9.55 20.64
C ILE A 24 -8.33 9.34 21.30
N GLY A 25 -8.59 8.18 21.93
CA GLY A 25 -9.87 7.83 22.55
C GLY A 25 -11.03 7.74 21.55
N GLN A 26 -10.75 7.43 20.28
CA GLN A 26 -11.75 7.29 19.22
C GLN A 26 -11.52 6.01 18.43
N GLU A 27 -12.61 5.31 18.13
CA GLU A 27 -12.58 4.10 17.32
C GLU A 27 -12.04 4.36 15.91
N ILE A 28 -11.08 3.54 15.49
CA ILE A 28 -10.55 3.54 14.13
C ILE A 28 -11.27 2.45 13.33
N HIS A 29 -11.97 2.85 12.27
CA HIS A 29 -12.69 1.92 11.42
C HIS A 29 -11.72 1.10 10.54
N TRP A 30 -11.69 -0.20 10.78
CA TRP A 30 -10.92 -1.15 10.00
C TRP A 30 -11.67 -1.53 8.72
N VAL A 31 -11.11 -1.14 7.58
CA VAL A 31 -11.67 -1.49 6.28
C VAL A 31 -10.79 -2.55 5.63
N THR A 32 -11.34 -3.75 5.46
CA THR A 32 -10.65 -4.88 4.87
C THR A 32 -11.15 -5.16 3.46
N GLY A 33 -10.24 -5.59 2.60
CA GLY A 33 -10.51 -5.98 1.22
C GLY A 33 -10.10 -7.41 0.93
N LYS A 34 -9.70 -7.65 -0.31
CA LYS A 34 -9.10 -8.92 -0.71
C LYS A 34 -7.77 -9.14 -0.02
N THR A 35 -7.44 -10.41 0.26
CA THR A 35 -6.10 -10.79 0.66
C THR A 35 -5.11 -10.60 -0.49
N PHE A 36 -3.82 -10.55 -0.20
CA PHE A 36 -2.81 -10.45 -1.25
C PHE A 36 -2.84 -11.70 -2.17
N ASP A 37 -3.09 -12.87 -1.59
CA ASP A 37 -3.27 -14.12 -2.35
C ASP A 37 -4.40 -14.02 -3.36
N ASP A 38 -5.57 -13.47 -2.97
CA ASP A 38 -6.70 -13.28 -3.88
C ASP A 38 -6.40 -12.27 -4.99
N VAL A 39 -5.55 -11.31 -4.69
CA VAL A 39 -5.21 -10.23 -5.65
C VAL A 39 -4.25 -10.74 -6.72
N ILE A 40 -3.29 -11.59 -6.37
CA ILE A 40 -2.28 -12.10 -7.31
C ILE A 40 -2.77 -13.33 -8.09
N LYS A 41 -3.70 -14.12 -7.52
CA LYS A 41 -4.29 -15.29 -8.18
C LYS A 41 -5.39 -14.85 -9.14
N ARG A 42 -5.10 -14.81 -10.43
CA ARG A 42 -6.03 -14.29 -11.46
C ARG A 42 -6.25 -15.30 -12.56
N GLY A 43 -7.44 -15.91 -12.53
CA GLY A 43 -7.88 -16.81 -13.59
C GLY A 43 -7.23 -18.19 -13.55
N LYS A 44 -7.68 -19.06 -14.43
CA LYS A 44 -7.12 -20.39 -14.67
C LYS A 44 -6.42 -20.42 -16.02
N ARG A 45 -5.35 -21.16 -16.13
CA ARG A 45 -4.66 -21.45 -17.38
C ARG A 45 -5.41 -22.56 -18.13
N ALA A 46 -5.03 -22.77 -19.40
CA ALA A 46 -5.56 -23.85 -20.21
C ALA A 46 -5.31 -25.25 -19.60
N ASN A 47 -4.23 -25.42 -18.84
CA ASN A 47 -3.88 -26.64 -18.11
C ASN A 47 -4.59 -26.76 -16.73
N GLY A 48 -5.48 -25.84 -16.38
CA GLY A 48 -6.21 -25.82 -15.11
C GLY A 48 -5.50 -25.11 -13.93
N ASP A 49 -4.21 -24.80 -14.06
CA ASP A 49 -3.43 -24.13 -13.00
C ASP A 49 -3.88 -22.70 -12.77
N THR A 50 -3.77 -22.23 -11.52
CA THR A 50 -4.02 -20.83 -11.18
C THR A 50 -2.88 -19.95 -11.69
N ALA A 51 -3.22 -18.95 -12.49
CA ALA A 51 -2.27 -17.97 -12.96
C ALA A 51 -1.95 -16.95 -11.85
N ILE A 52 -0.65 -16.74 -11.58
CA ILE A 52 -0.16 -15.78 -10.60
C ILE A 52 0.40 -14.56 -11.33
N TYR A 53 -0.18 -13.39 -11.02
CA TYR A 53 0.23 -12.09 -11.54
C TYR A 53 0.78 -11.24 -10.41
N LEU A 54 2.04 -10.86 -10.49
CA LEU A 54 2.66 -10.02 -9.49
C LEU A 54 2.44 -8.53 -9.82
N PRO A 55 2.01 -7.72 -8.85
CA PRO A 55 2.07 -6.28 -9.01
C PRO A 55 3.55 -5.83 -9.01
N ASN A 56 3.81 -4.78 -9.75
CA ASN A 56 5.15 -4.22 -9.92
C ASN A 56 5.05 -2.68 -10.04
N PRO A 57 6.17 -1.96 -10.20
CA PRO A 57 6.15 -0.49 -10.31
C PRO A 57 5.24 0.07 -11.40
N THR A 58 5.06 -0.65 -12.50
CA THR A 58 4.19 -0.25 -13.62
C THR A 58 2.73 -0.66 -13.41
N MET A 59 2.46 -1.79 -12.75
CA MET A 59 1.12 -2.35 -12.55
C MET A 59 0.78 -2.49 -11.08
N ARG A 60 0.32 -1.43 -10.46
CA ARG A 60 0.05 -1.31 -9.03
C ARG A 60 -1.38 -1.72 -8.63
N PHE A 61 -1.88 -2.79 -9.18
CA PHE A 61 -3.25 -3.24 -8.90
C PHE A 61 -3.47 -3.67 -7.43
N CYS A 62 -2.41 -3.98 -6.67
CA CYS A 62 -2.51 -4.22 -5.23
C CYS A 62 -3.09 -2.99 -4.50
N THR A 63 -2.65 -1.78 -4.81
CA THR A 63 -3.20 -0.55 -4.22
C THR A 63 -4.69 -0.40 -4.52
N THR A 64 -5.08 -0.62 -5.77
CA THR A 64 -6.49 -0.50 -6.18
C THR A 64 -7.38 -1.55 -5.51
N GLU A 65 -6.99 -2.82 -5.54
CA GLU A 65 -7.83 -3.92 -5.04
C GLU A 65 -7.86 -4.03 -3.52
N MET A 66 -6.74 -3.72 -2.84
CA MET A 66 -6.61 -3.91 -1.38
C MET A 66 -6.87 -2.63 -0.58
N LYS A 67 -6.70 -1.44 -1.17
CA LYS A 67 -6.86 -0.17 -0.46
C LYS A 67 -8.03 0.66 -1.02
N LEU A 68 -7.94 1.13 -2.25
CA LEU A 68 -8.92 2.09 -2.80
C LEU A 68 -10.32 1.49 -2.93
N LYS A 69 -10.43 0.31 -3.48
CA LYS A 69 -11.72 -0.36 -3.70
C LYS A 69 -12.47 -0.71 -2.41
N PRO A 70 -11.83 -1.25 -1.36
CA PRO A 70 -12.47 -1.45 -0.07
C PRO A 70 -12.95 -0.15 0.57
N ILE A 71 -12.10 0.88 0.59
CA ILE A 71 -12.45 2.20 1.14
C ILE A 71 -13.64 2.80 0.37
N PHE A 72 -13.62 2.75 -0.96
CA PHE A 72 -14.74 3.25 -1.77
C PHE A 72 -16.04 2.48 -1.48
N LYS A 73 -15.99 1.15 -1.37
CA LYS A 73 -17.17 0.34 -1.04
C LYS A 73 -17.72 0.64 0.35
N TRP A 74 -16.82 0.80 1.34
CA TRP A 74 -17.22 1.21 2.68
C TRP A 74 -17.88 2.58 2.66
N TRP A 75 -17.25 3.57 2.00
CA TRP A 75 -17.80 4.90 1.83
C TRP A 75 -19.18 4.88 1.15
N GLN A 76 -19.33 4.11 0.08
CA GLN A 76 -20.59 3.99 -0.67
C GLN A 76 -21.71 3.40 0.20
N LYS A 77 -21.37 2.47 1.10
CA LYS A 77 -22.34 1.83 2.01
C LYS A 77 -22.73 2.72 3.17
N THR A 78 -21.77 3.47 3.74
CA THR A 78 -21.94 4.16 5.03
C THR A 78 -22.23 5.65 4.88
N ILE A 79 -21.62 6.31 3.91
CA ILE A 79 -21.67 7.78 3.76
C ILE A 79 -22.44 8.18 2.49
N ASN A 80 -22.06 7.63 1.36
CA ASN A 80 -22.68 7.80 0.03
C ASN A 80 -22.94 9.27 -0.40
N LYS A 81 -22.11 10.19 0.04
CA LYS A 81 -22.06 11.59 -0.38
C LYS A 81 -20.60 12.07 -0.38
N PRO A 82 -20.21 13.01 -1.25
CA PRO A 82 -18.85 13.55 -1.26
C PRO A 82 -18.45 14.07 0.13
N VAL A 83 -17.22 13.74 0.53
CA VAL A 83 -16.67 14.15 1.84
C VAL A 83 -15.28 14.76 1.68
N GLU A 84 -14.90 15.64 2.57
CA GLU A 84 -13.52 16.08 2.70
C GLU A 84 -12.68 14.93 3.24
N MET A 85 -11.64 14.54 2.49
CA MET A 85 -10.67 13.53 2.89
C MET A 85 -9.36 14.21 3.27
N ARG A 86 -9.03 14.21 4.55
CA ARG A 86 -7.75 14.73 5.05
C ARG A 86 -6.65 13.69 4.84
N ILE A 87 -5.65 14.04 4.05
CA ILE A 87 -4.56 13.15 3.63
C ILE A 87 -3.27 13.63 4.25
N GLY A 88 -2.57 12.75 4.96
CA GLY A 88 -1.35 13.05 5.71
C GLY A 88 -0.10 13.21 4.83
N PHE A 89 -0.18 13.92 3.70
CA PHE A 89 1.00 14.31 2.95
C PHE A 89 1.72 15.44 3.66
N ARG A 90 3.02 15.25 3.89
CA ARG A 90 3.88 16.23 4.57
C ARG A 90 4.25 17.39 3.64
N ALA A 91 4.78 18.49 4.20
CA ALA A 91 5.13 19.67 3.46
C ALA A 91 6.09 19.42 2.27
N ASN A 92 7.01 18.46 2.39
CA ASN A 92 7.91 18.07 1.30
C ASN A 92 7.28 17.15 0.25
N GLU A 93 6.03 16.70 0.43
CA GLU A 93 5.32 15.81 -0.51
C GLU A 93 4.34 16.56 -1.45
N MET A 94 4.57 17.83 -1.71
CA MET A 94 3.71 18.68 -2.57
C MET A 94 3.46 18.07 -3.95
N ARG A 95 4.43 17.34 -4.52
CA ARG A 95 4.28 16.67 -5.81
C ARG A 95 3.16 15.64 -5.78
N ARG A 96 2.99 14.93 -4.66
CA ARG A 96 1.91 13.93 -4.49
C ARG A 96 0.56 14.61 -4.40
N ALA A 97 0.47 15.70 -3.64
CA ALA A 97 -0.74 16.51 -3.55
C ALA A 97 -1.14 17.10 -4.91
N LYS A 98 -0.15 17.64 -5.67
CA LYS A 98 -0.38 18.12 -7.02
C LYS A 98 -0.93 17.01 -7.93
N THR A 99 -0.26 15.84 -7.97
CA THR A 99 -0.72 14.70 -8.79
C THR A 99 -2.15 14.27 -8.45
N MET A 100 -2.57 14.42 -7.20
CA MET A 100 -3.95 14.15 -6.78
C MET A 100 -4.90 15.25 -7.24
N ASN A 101 -4.51 16.52 -7.07
CA ASN A 101 -5.31 17.67 -7.52
C ASN A 101 -5.49 17.68 -9.05
N ASP A 102 -4.51 17.24 -9.81
CA ASP A 102 -4.59 17.13 -11.29
C ASP A 102 -5.65 16.11 -11.76
N LYS A 103 -6.18 15.27 -10.85
CA LYS A 103 -7.25 14.30 -11.12
C LYS A 103 -8.64 14.78 -10.72
N LEU A 104 -8.75 15.99 -10.19
CA LEU A 104 -10.04 16.56 -9.81
C LEU A 104 -10.89 16.84 -11.05
N ASN A 105 -12.18 16.59 -10.93
CA ASN A 105 -13.15 16.96 -11.94
C ASN A 105 -13.55 18.45 -11.79
N SER A 106 -14.50 18.89 -12.63
CA SER A 106 -15.00 20.27 -12.62
C SER A 106 -15.63 20.71 -11.30
N ASN A 107 -16.05 19.77 -10.46
CA ASN A 107 -16.62 20.02 -9.12
C ASN A 107 -15.56 20.00 -8.01
N ASN A 108 -14.27 19.97 -8.37
CA ASN A 108 -13.16 19.81 -7.41
C ASN A 108 -13.25 18.53 -6.57
N LEU A 109 -13.78 17.45 -7.15
CA LEU A 109 -13.94 16.15 -6.52
C LEU A 109 -13.13 15.07 -7.26
N LEU A 110 -12.60 14.13 -6.52
CA LEU A 110 -12.07 12.89 -7.08
C LEU A 110 -13.19 11.94 -7.43
N GLU A 111 -13.01 11.26 -8.56
CA GLU A 111 -13.96 10.27 -9.04
C GLU A 111 -13.40 8.86 -8.92
N TYR A 112 -14.26 7.93 -8.56
CA TYR A 112 -13.96 6.51 -8.59
C TYR A 112 -14.76 5.81 -9.68
N LYS A 113 -14.06 5.13 -10.60
CA LYS A 113 -14.69 4.37 -11.68
C LYS A 113 -15.23 3.05 -11.15
N SER A 114 -16.54 2.93 -11.02
CA SER A 114 -17.23 1.77 -10.45
C SER A 114 -18.18 1.11 -11.44
N ILE A 115 -18.43 -0.19 -11.24
CA ILE A 115 -19.42 -0.95 -11.99
C ILE A 115 -20.79 -0.69 -11.35
N VAL A 116 -21.69 -0.09 -12.09
CA VAL A 116 -23.07 0.24 -11.64
C VAL A 116 -24.12 -0.73 -12.18
N GLY A 117 -23.72 -1.73 -12.95
CA GLY A 117 -24.64 -2.72 -13.49
C GLY A 117 -24.03 -3.48 -14.67
N LYS A 118 -24.88 -4.19 -15.40
CA LYS A 118 -24.52 -4.88 -16.64
C LYS A 118 -25.29 -4.33 -17.83
N SER A 119 -24.78 -4.53 -19.04
CA SER A 119 -25.49 -4.24 -20.29
C SER A 119 -26.78 -5.09 -20.40
N LYS A 120 -27.72 -4.67 -21.26
CA LYS A 120 -29.01 -5.37 -21.46
C LYS A 120 -28.85 -6.88 -21.74
N ASN A 121 -27.77 -7.28 -22.41
CA ASN A 121 -27.45 -8.70 -22.69
C ASN A 121 -26.63 -9.39 -21.59
N GLY A 122 -26.38 -8.75 -20.44
CA GLY A 122 -25.62 -9.28 -19.31
C GLY A 122 -24.12 -9.46 -19.51
N LYS A 123 -23.60 -9.28 -20.74
CA LYS A 123 -22.21 -9.64 -21.11
C LYS A 123 -21.18 -8.58 -20.75
N ARG A 124 -21.54 -7.29 -20.69
CA ARG A 124 -20.60 -6.19 -20.43
C ARG A 124 -20.97 -5.43 -19.17
N ASN A 125 -19.97 -5.04 -18.38
CA ASN A 125 -20.16 -4.17 -17.23
C ASN A 125 -20.45 -2.75 -17.67
N LYS A 126 -21.42 -2.09 -17.03
CA LYS A 126 -21.63 -0.64 -17.13
C LYS A 126 -20.79 0.05 -16.10
N TRP A 127 -19.93 0.94 -16.56
CA TRP A 127 -19.04 1.73 -15.71
C TRP A 127 -19.60 3.15 -15.55
N LYS A 128 -19.45 3.70 -14.35
CA LYS A 128 -19.78 5.09 -14.05
C LYS A 128 -18.67 5.66 -13.16
N ASN A 129 -18.30 6.91 -13.42
CA ASN A 129 -17.49 7.69 -12.51
C ASN A 129 -18.39 8.23 -11.41
N ILE A 130 -18.00 8.02 -10.17
CA ILE A 130 -18.75 8.41 -8.97
C ILE A 130 -17.88 9.38 -8.18
N GLU A 131 -18.36 10.59 -8.01
CA GLU A 131 -17.74 11.60 -7.14
C GLU A 131 -17.81 11.14 -5.70
N TRP A 132 -16.68 11.20 -4.95
CA TRP A 132 -16.67 10.66 -3.61
C TRP A 132 -15.86 11.45 -2.58
N GLN A 133 -14.77 12.09 -2.97
CA GLN A 133 -13.94 12.80 -1.98
C GLN A 133 -13.34 14.09 -2.54
N LYS A 134 -13.26 15.08 -1.65
CA LYS A 134 -12.50 16.31 -1.84
C LYS A 134 -11.21 16.18 -1.04
N PRO A 135 -10.04 16.07 -1.68
CA PRO A 135 -8.79 15.93 -0.94
C PRO A 135 -8.44 17.22 -0.20
N ALA A 136 -7.93 17.09 1.02
CA ALA A 136 -7.35 18.16 1.81
C ALA A 136 -6.01 17.70 2.38
N PHE A 137 -5.03 18.60 2.46
CA PHE A 137 -3.65 18.30 2.85
C PHE A 137 -3.22 19.18 4.04
N PRO A 138 -3.75 18.96 5.25
CA PRO A 138 -3.52 19.83 6.40
C PRO A 138 -2.04 19.94 6.73
N LEU A 139 -1.26 18.86 6.68
CA LEU A 139 0.17 18.92 6.99
C LEU A 139 0.98 19.76 5.99
N ILE A 140 0.53 19.85 4.73
CA ILE A 140 1.13 20.75 3.74
C ILE A 140 0.76 22.19 4.06
N THR A 141 -0.51 22.44 4.36
CA THR A 141 -1.02 23.78 4.72
C THR A 141 -0.30 24.34 5.95
N ASP A 142 -0.10 23.48 6.95
CA ASP A 142 0.55 23.86 8.22
C ASP A 142 2.09 23.76 8.18
N VAL A 143 2.66 23.45 7.00
CA VAL A 143 4.12 23.33 6.77
C VAL A 143 4.77 22.30 7.71
N ILE A 144 4.13 21.17 7.93
CA ILE A 144 4.60 20.09 8.81
C ILE A 144 5.51 19.13 8.03
N TYR A 145 6.75 19.01 8.50
CA TYR A 145 7.77 18.08 7.98
C TYR A 145 7.87 16.83 8.87
N LYS A 146 8.68 15.87 8.42
CA LYS A 146 8.91 14.60 9.14
C LYS A 146 9.45 14.85 10.56
N ASP A 147 10.41 15.75 10.71
CA ASP A 147 11.03 16.05 12.02
C ASP A 147 10.03 16.64 13.01
N ASN A 148 9.09 17.46 12.55
CA ASN A 148 7.99 17.95 13.39
C ASN A 148 7.14 16.80 13.90
N ILE A 149 6.84 15.81 13.04
CA ILE A 149 6.06 14.62 13.41
C ILE A 149 6.84 13.76 14.41
N ILE A 150 8.13 13.50 14.17
CA ILE A 150 9.00 12.73 15.07
C ILE A 150 9.05 13.41 16.44
N ASN A 151 9.33 14.70 16.47
CA ASN A 151 9.41 15.47 17.73
C ASN A 151 8.08 15.48 18.49
N TYR A 152 6.95 15.58 17.78
CA TYR A 152 5.63 15.51 18.38
C TYR A 152 5.37 14.17 19.08
N TRP A 153 5.80 13.05 18.48
CA TRP A 153 5.55 11.69 18.97
C TRP A 153 6.62 11.17 19.94
N ASN A 154 7.79 11.80 20.02
CA ASN A 154 8.95 11.31 20.78
C ASN A 154 8.64 10.97 22.24
N ASN A 155 7.78 11.77 22.89
CA ASN A 155 7.40 11.60 24.30
C ASN A 155 5.98 11.03 24.47
N LYS A 156 5.41 10.36 23.44
CA LYS A 156 4.07 9.81 23.48
C LYS A 156 4.08 8.29 23.42
N PRO A 157 3.06 7.62 23.96
CA PRO A 157 3.02 6.15 24.05
C PRO A 157 2.73 5.44 22.71
N VAL A 158 2.73 6.16 21.60
CA VAL A 158 2.49 5.59 20.25
C VAL A 158 3.81 5.45 19.53
N LYS A 159 4.16 4.21 19.14
CA LYS A 159 5.38 3.91 18.38
C LYS A 159 5.03 3.68 16.92
N PHE A 160 5.79 4.29 16.02
CA PHE A 160 5.63 4.13 14.58
C PHE A 160 6.67 3.16 14.02
N ALA A 161 6.28 2.42 12.98
CA ALA A 161 7.22 1.63 12.21
C ALA A 161 8.19 2.57 11.48
N VAL A 162 9.47 2.19 11.46
CA VAL A 162 10.50 2.90 10.68
C VAL A 162 10.14 2.88 9.19
N HIS A 163 9.54 1.79 8.74
CA HIS A 163 9.14 1.59 7.35
C HIS A 163 7.63 1.38 7.22
N ASN A 164 7.00 2.21 6.43
CA ASN A 164 5.62 2.04 6.01
C ASN A 164 5.56 1.12 4.78
N ASN A 165 4.45 0.46 4.52
CA ASN A 165 4.20 -0.49 3.44
C ASN A 165 4.53 -1.94 3.78
N CYS A 166 4.02 -2.83 2.93
CA CYS A 166 4.27 -4.27 3.03
C CYS A 166 5.76 -4.59 3.13
N VAL A 167 6.09 -5.66 3.84
CA VAL A 167 7.47 -6.14 4.05
C VAL A 167 8.23 -6.26 2.72
N GLY A 168 7.64 -6.91 1.71
CA GLY A 168 8.21 -7.06 0.38
C GLY A 168 7.65 -6.06 -0.64
N CYS A 169 7.48 -4.78 -0.28
CA CYS A 169 6.99 -3.79 -1.25
C CYS A 169 8.04 -3.51 -2.33
N PHE A 170 7.68 -3.70 -3.59
CA PHE A 170 8.56 -3.52 -4.75
C PHE A 170 9.03 -2.08 -4.98
N HIS A 171 8.46 -1.11 -4.27
CA HIS A 171 8.93 0.28 -4.28
C HIS A 171 10.09 0.53 -3.32
N ARG A 172 10.44 -0.43 -2.48
CA ARG A 172 11.59 -0.29 -1.60
C ARG A 172 12.89 -0.44 -2.37
N GLU A 173 13.92 0.27 -1.96
CA GLU A 173 15.28 0.04 -2.44
C GLU A 173 15.78 -1.35 -2.01
N ILE A 174 16.74 -1.90 -2.78
CA ILE A 174 17.22 -3.28 -2.56
C ILE A 174 17.79 -3.47 -1.16
N HIS A 175 18.51 -2.48 -0.63
CA HIS A 175 19.04 -2.54 0.74
C HIS A 175 17.93 -2.63 1.79
N MET A 176 16.85 -1.87 1.60
CA MET A 176 15.67 -1.94 2.48
C MET A 176 14.97 -3.28 2.37
N LEU A 177 14.82 -3.83 1.16
CA LEU A 177 14.24 -5.16 0.97
C LEU A 177 15.10 -6.23 1.65
N LYS A 178 16.43 -6.11 1.59
CA LYS A 178 17.35 -7.00 2.31
C LYS A 178 17.16 -6.90 3.82
N HIS A 179 17.11 -5.69 4.38
CA HIS A 179 16.82 -5.47 5.80
C HIS A 179 15.48 -6.11 6.21
N MET A 180 14.42 -5.87 5.43
CA MET A 180 13.10 -6.46 5.69
C MET A 180 13.11 -7.99 5.58
N SER A 181 13.93 -8.58 4.70
CA SER A 181 14.07 -10.03 4.58
C SER A 181 14.73 -10.68 5.80
N GLU A 182 15.60 -9.95 6.48
CA GLU A 182 16.25 -10.38 7.72
C GLU A 182 15.32 -10.21 8.94
N LYS A 183 14.64 -9.07 9.02
CA LYS A 183 13.74 -8.73 10.13
C LYS A 183 12.42 -9.51 10.11
N HIS A 184 11.86 -9.78 8.92
CA HIS A 184 10.57 -10.41 8.73
C HIS A 184 10.66 -11.60 7.78
N THR A 185 11.50 -12.57 8.12
CA THR A 185 11.88 -13.69 7.24
C THR A 185 10.66 -14.46 6.73
N SER A 186 9.70 -14.82 7.58
CA SER A 186 8.53 -15.60 7.19
C SER A 186 7.63 -14.85 6.18
N LYS A 187 7.40 -13.56 6.41
CA LYS A 187 6.62 -12.71 5.48
C LYS A 187 7.37 -12.50 4.18
N PHE A 188 8.69 -12.29 4.22
CA PHE A 188 9.49 -12.13 3.01
C PHE A 188 9.56 -13.41 2.19
N ASP A 189 9.60 -14.58 2.82
CA ASP A 189 9.58 -15.89 2.16
C ASP A 189 8.29 -16.11 1.36
N TRP A 190 7.18 -15.57 1.83
CA TRP A 190 5.95 -15.57 1.05
C TRP A 190 6.16 -14.85 -0.30
N PHE A 191 6.80 -13.67 -0.30
CA PHE A 191 7.09 -12.94 -1.55
C PHE A 191 8.02 -13.72 -2.48
N VAL A 192 9.08 -14.34 -1.95
CA VAL A 192 10.00 -15.20 -2.71
C VAL A 192 9.21 -16.35 -3.37
N LYS A 193 8.40 -17.05 -2.59
CA LYS A 193 7.57 -18.17 -3.08
C LYS A 193 6.60 -17.74 -4.19
N GLN A 194 5.95 -16.59 -4.06
CA GLN A 194 5.03 -16.11 -5.09
C GLN A 194 5.78 -15.71 -6.37
N GLU A 195 6.98 -15.15 -6.27
CA GLU A 195 7.82 -14.83 -7.43
C GLU A 195 8.24 -16.10 -8.18
N GLU A 196 8.68 -17.13 -7.47
CA GLU A 196 9.04 -18.42 -8.06
C GLU A 196 7.83 -19.10 -8.74
N GLN A 197 6.67 -19.06 -8.10
CA GLN A 197 5.45 -19.61 -8.68
C GLN A 197 4.99 -18.83 -9.91
N SER A 198 5.11 -17.50 -9.88
CA SER A 198 4.80 -16.65 -11.03
C SER A 198 5.68 -16.98 -12.23
N ARG A 199 6.98 -17.21 -12.03
CA ARG A 199 7.91 -17.61 -13.09
C ARG A 199 7.59 -18.94 -13.72
N LYS A 200 7.17 -19.92 -12.95
CA LYS A 200 6.66 -21.22 -13.47
C LYS A 200 5.44 -21.04 -14.36
N THR A 201 4.69 -19.97 -14.15
CA THR A 201 3.45 -19.70 -14.88
C THR A 201 3.59 -18.71 -16.03
N TYR A 202 4.48 -17.74 -15.93
CA TYR A 202 4.75 -16.71 -16.94
C TYR A 202 6.24 -16.39 -16.90
N ASN A 203 6.93 -16.55 -18.00
CA ASN A 203 8.35 -16.23 -18.10
C ASN A 203 8.61 -14.78 -17.63
N ASP A 204 9.62 -14.59 -16.77
CA ASP A 204 10.26 -13.34 -16.37
C ASP A 204 9.43 -12.31 -15.56
N ARG A 205 8.46 -12.69 -14.77
CA ARG A 205 7.79 -11.73 -13.88
C ARG A 205 8.35 -11.76 -12.48
N SER A 206 8.90 -10.63 -12.05
CA SER A 206 9.38 -10.38 -10.69
C SER A 206 8.64 -9.19 -10.05
N TRP A 207 8.72 -9.09 -8.71
CA TRP A 207 8.20 -7.94 -7.97
C TRP A 207 8.98 -6.67 -8.30
N ASN A 208 10.31 -6.80 -8.29
CA ASN A 208 11.25 -5.71 -8.57
C ASN A 208 11.98 -5.98 -9.88
N LEU A 209 12.09 -4.94 -10.72
CA LEU A 209 12.75 -5.05 -12.03
C LEU A 209 14.29 -5.13 -11.95
N LYS A 210 14.86 -4.76 -10.78
CA LYS A 210 16.33 -4.70 -10.59
C LYS A 210 16.90 -6.05 -10.12
N MET A 211 16.21 -6.75 -9.24
CA MET A 211 16.72 -7.98 -8.62
C MET A 211 15.60 -8.87 -8.09
N ASP A 212 15.78 -10.19 -8.24
CA ASP A 212 14.88 -11.20 -7.73
C ASP A 212 14.88 -11.26 -6.20
N TYR A 213 13.74 -11.55 -5.59
CA TYR A 213 13.65 -11.58 -4.12
C TYR A 213 14.43 -12.72 -3.50
N SER A 214 14.59 -13.87 -4.17
CA SER A 214 15.50 -14.94 -3.73
C SER A 214 16.95 -14.47 -3.69
N LYS A 215 17.40 -13.72 -4.70
CA LYS A 215 18.73 -13.12 -4.74
C LYS A 215 18.92 -12.05 -3.67
N ILE A 216 17.90 -11.20 -3.43
CA ILE A 216 17.94 -10.20 -2.36
C ILE A 216 18.09 -10.90 -1.00
N LYS A 217 17.36 -11.98 -0.76
CA LYS A 217 17.44 -12.74 0.48
C LYS A 217 18.83 -13.33 0.72
N SER A 218 19.46 -13.91 -0.32
CA SER A 218 20.80 -14.51 -0.23
C SER A 218 21.95 -13.51 -0.32
N TRP A 219 21.67 -12.26 -0.66
CA TRP A 219 22.68 -11.23 -0.83
C TRP A 219 23.39 -10.89 0.48
N ASN A 220 24.71 -10.98 0.49
CA ASN A 220 25.53 -10.56 1.64
C ASN A 220 25.84 -9.07 1.50
N ARG A 221 25.44 -8.27 2.48
CA ARG A 221 25.87 -6.88 2.57
C ARG A 221 27.35 -6.84 2.97
N GLN A 222 28.15 -6.17 2.17
CA GLN A 222 29.49 -5.77 2.61
C GLN A 222 29.33 -4.64 3.64
N GLY A 223 29.70 -4.92 4.90
CA GLY A 223 29.80 -3.96 5.99
C GLY A 223 28.57 -3.06 6.22
N GLN A 224 28.11 -2.94 7.43
CA GLN A 224 27.04 -2.00 7.77
C GLN A 224 27.53 -0.55 7.65
N ILE A 225 27.23 0.10 6.53
CA ILE A 225 27.37 1.54 6.39
C ILE A 225 26.05 2.25 6.78
N PHE A 226 24.93 1.50 6.85
CA PHE A 226 23.60 2.06 7.10
C PHE A 226 23.05 1.59 8.44
N THR A 227 22.58 2.53 9.25
CA THR A 227 21.80 2.26 10.47
C THR A 227 20.31 2.16 10.15
N ASP A 228 19.49 1.69 11.09
CA ASP A 228 18.01 1.66 10.91
C ASP A 228 17.43 3.05 10.62
N ASP A 229 18.09 4.12 11.08
CA ASP A 229 17.69 5.51 10.85
C ASP A 229 17.90 5.96 9.39
N ASP A 230 18.87 5.36 8.69
CA ASP A 230 19.15 5.67 7.27
C ASP A 230 18.07 5.14 6.33
N PHE A 231 17.22 4.21 6.79
CA PHE A 231 16.14 3.62 6.01
C PHE A 231 14.79 4.34 6.16
N THR A 232 14.78 5.54 6.71
CA THR A 232 13.55 6.22 7.15
C THR A 232 12.67 6.78 6.03
N GLU A 233 13.09 6.74 4.77
CA GLU A 233 12.30 7.27 3.67
C GLU A 233 11.98 6.24 2.59
N CYS A 234 10.70 6.09 2.28
CA CYS A 234 10.27 5.56 1.00
C CYS A 234 10.35 6.71 -0.01
N ASP A 235 11.55 6.96 -0.54
CA ASP A 235 11.85 8.07 -1.46
C ASP A 235 11.08 8.03 -2.78
N SER A 236 10.46 6.90 -3.09
CA SER A 236 9.75 6.77 -4.36
C SER A 236 8.43 7.55 -4.45
N GLY A 237 7.93 8.14 -3.35
CA GLY A 237 6.73 9.00 -3.34
C GLY A 237 5.45 8.35 -3.90
N TYR A 238 5.51 7.07 -4.25
CA TYR A 238 4.48 6.35 -4.99
C TYR A 238 3.60 5.44 -4.14
N CYS A 239 3.72 5.49 -2.83
CA CYS A 239 2.91 4.66 -1.96
C CYS A 239 1.55 5.28 -1.70
N GLY A 240 0.61 4.96 -2.53
CA GLY A 240 -0.79 5.31 -2.36
C GLY A 240 -1.25 6.43 -3.28
N LEU A 241 -2.18 6.07 -4.12
CA LEU A 241 -3.07 6.81 -5.02
C LEU A 241 -2.56 6.96 -6.42
#